data_110c9fcc8c54c1e17f05525bb473043d
#
_entry.id   110c9fcc8c54c1e17f05525bb473043d
#
_cell.length_a   1.000
_cell.length_b   1.000
_cell.length_c   1.000
_cell.angle_alpha   90.00
_cell.angle_beta   90.00
_cell.angle_gamma   90.00
#
_symmetry.space_group_name_H-M   'P 1'
#
loop_
_entity.id
_entity.type
_entity.pdbx_description
1 polymer ?
#
loop_
_entity_poly.entity_id
_entity_poly.type
_entity_poly.pdbx_seq_one_letter_code
_entity_poly.pdbx_strand_id
1 'polypeptide(L)'
;MSGIPTQTPKSGVTDMVSLLKNYRVSKGEPPYIGLVHRLDQPVEGVMVFAKDKKKCGSTICPDAGSHLXKNIIMPWWWVLFSPACGTLENYLLRDGKSNVSSVVPKDTTGAKRAELSYKTVKTMEDRSLVRIQLKTGRHHQIAYSLPTPDIRSSVIKKYGRNTPGYLPLGLCSYHIGFIHPVTKKKVVYEITPSGAAFQQVSYE
;
A
#
# COMPACT_ATOMS: atom_id res chain seq x y z
N MET A 1 -14.17 1.89 -7.18
CA MET A 1 -13.64 3.08 -7.90
C MET A 1 -12.12 3.04 -7.86
N SER A 2 -11.49 2.70 -8.96
CA SER A 2 -10.03 2.72 -9.07
C SER A 2 -9.56 4.12 -9.48
N GLY A 3 -8.37 4.50 -9.05
CA GLY A 3 -7.75 5.73 -9.51
C GLY A 3 -8.09 6.99 -8.71
N ILE A 4 -8.80 6.88 -7.59
CA ILE A 4 -9.04 8.03 -6.70
C ILE A 4 -7.84 8.16 -5.75
N PRO A 5 -7.18 9.33 -5.66
CA PRO A 5 -6.10 9.50 -4.70
C PRO A 5 -6.61 9.43 -3.26
N THR A 6 -5.80 8.93 -2.34
CA THR A 6 -6.13 8.91 -0.92
C THR A 6 -6.39 10.33 -0.40
N GLN A 7 -5.50 11.25 -0.73
CA GLN A 7 -5.60 12.67 -0.43
C GLN A 7 -4.75 13.46 -1.43
N THR A 8 -5.24 14.60 -1.88
CA THR A 8 -4.51 15.45 -2.83
C THR A 8 -4.63 16.93 -2.43
N PRO A 9 -3.55 17.72 -2.61
CA PRO A 9 -3.64 19.17 -2.46
C PRO A 9 -4.21 19.88 -3.70
N LYS A 10 -4.43 19.15 -4.80
CA LYS A 10 -4.91 19.74 -6.04
C LYS A 10 -6.39 20.11 -5.92
N SER A 11 -6.70 21.38 -6.15
CA SER A 11 -8.08 21.88 -6.16
C SER A 11 -8.86 21.24 -7.32
N GLY A 12 -10.13 20.94 -7.09
CA GLY A 12 -11.02 20.36 -8.09
C GLY A 12 -10.84 18.84 -8.32
N VAL A 13 -9.88 18.21 -7.65
CA VAL A 13 -9.68 16.76 -7.77
C VAL A 13 -10.30 16.06 -6.57
N THR A 14 -11.27 15.20 -6.84
CA THR A 14 -11.92 14.39 -5.78
C THR A 14 -10.92 13.40 -5.18
N ASP A 15 -10.86 13.35 -3.86
CA ASP A 15 -10.05 12.37 -3.14
C ASP A 15 -10.87 11.63 -2.08
N MET A 16 -10.30 10.54 -1.54
CA MET A 16 -10.99 9.67 -0.59
C MET A 16 -11.34 10.38 0.70
N VAL A 17 -10.45 11.25 1.20
CA VAL A 17 -10.69 12.04 2.42
C VAL A 17 -11.90 12.95 2.24
N SER A 18 -11.99 13.64 1.09
CA SER A 18 -13.10 14.55 0.78
C SER A 18 -14.42 13.78 0.64
N LEU A 19 -14.40 12.65 -0.05
CA LEU A 19 -15.60 11.80 -0.18
C LEU A 19 -16.11 11.34 1.19
N LEU A 20 -15.19 10.89 2.06
CA LEU A 20 -15.57 10.42 3.39
C LEU A 20 -16.06 11.55 4.29
N LYS A 21 -15.51 12.76 4.17
CA LYS A 21 -16.02 13.93 4.87
C LYS A 21 -17.47 14.23 4.46
N ASN A 22 -17.74 14.25 3.15
CA ASN A 22 -19.07 14.49 2.61
C ASN A 22 -20.07 13.40 3.08
N TYR A 23 -19.63 12.14 3.04
CA TYR A 23 -20.45 11.03 3.55
C TYR A 23 -20.80 11.22 5.03
N ARG A 24 -19.85 11.66 5.86
CA ARG A 24 -20.14 11.91 7.28
C ARG A 24 -21.14 13.07 7.47
N VAL A 25 -20.98 14.14 6.72
CA VAL A 25 -21.92 15.26 6.75
C VAL A 25 -23.34 14.78 6.39
N SER A 26 -23.45 13.93 5.37
CA SER A 26 -24.77 13.40 4.97
C SER A 26 -25.40 12.49 6.05
N LYS A 27 -24.61 12.04 7.03
CA LYS A 27 -25.09 11.26 8.18
C LYS A 27 -25.27 12.13 9.45
N GLY A 28 -25.13 13.46 9.34
CA GLY A 28 -25.21 14.36 10.49
C GLY A 28 -24.01 14.27 11.42
N GLU A 29 -22.88 13.72 10.95
CA GLU A 29 -21.66 13.55 11.75
C GLU A 29 -20.65 14.67 11.45
N PRO A 30 -19.78 15.03 12.42
CA PRO A 30 -18.71 15.99 12.16
C PRO A 30 -17.81 15.54 10.98
N PRO A 31 -17.41 16.43 10.06
CA PRO A 31 -16.68 16.07 8.85
C PRO A 31 -15.19 15.82 9.05
N TYR A 32 -14.77 15.38 10.23
CA TYR A 32 -13.37 15.06 10.48
C TYR A 32 -13.02 13.68 9.93
N ILE A 33 -11.95 13.59 9.14
CA ILE A 33 -11.35 12.33 8.68
C ILE A 33 -9.84 12.44 8.90
N GLY A 34 -9.32 11.61 9.80
CA GLY A 34 -7.88 11.48 10.07
C GLY A 34 -7.27 10.39 9.21
N LEU A 35 -6.20 10.73 8.51
CA LEU A 35 -5.48 9.80 7.64
C LEU A 35 -4.53 8.93 8.49
N VAL A 36 -4.75 7.64 8.49
CA VAL A 36 -3.93 6.66 9.23
C VAL A 36 -2.80 6.13 8.34
N HIS A 37 -3.13 5.76 7.11
CA HIS A 37 -2.16 5.30 6.11
C HIS A 37 -2.66 5.64 4.72
N ARG A 38 -1.82 5.41 3.73
CA ARG A 38 -2.12 5.76 2.34
C ARG A 38 -1.91 4.55 1.46
N LEU A 39 -2.68 4.49 0.38
CA LEU A 39 -2.40 3.62 -0.76
C LEU A 39 -2.02 4.52 -1.94
N ASP A 40 -1.08 4.05 -2.73
CA ASP A 40 -0.74 4.71 -4.00
C ASP A 40 -1.94 4.61 -4.95
N GLN A 41 -2.13 5.61 -5.78
CA GLN A 41 -3.36 5.79 -6.56
C GLN A 41 -3.81 4.57 -7.40
N PRO A 42 -2.91 3.79 -8.03
CA PRO A 42 -3.37 2.61 -8.77
C PRO A 42 -3.61 1.37 -7.90
N VAL A 43 -3.28 1.43 -6.59
CA VAL A 43 -3.42 0.27 -5.69
C VAL A 43 -4.86 0.19 -5.17
N GLU A 44 -5.48 -0.98 -5.29
CA GLU A 44 -6.78 -1.24 -4.68
C GLU A 44 -6.62 -1.76 -3.25
N GLY A 45 -7.68 -1.74 -2.46
CA GLY A 45 -7.62 -2.40 -1.16
C GLY A 45 -8.34 -1.71 -0.02
N VAL A 46 -8.21 -2.33 1.15
CA VAL A 46 -8.80 -1.84 2.39
C VAL A 46 -7.97 -0.69 2.95
N MET A 47 -8.65 0.35 3.40
CA MET A 47 -8.03 1.49 4.09
C MET A 47 -8.77 1.78 5.40
N VAL A 48 -8.02 2.28 6.38
CA VAL A 48 -8.58 2.70 7.68
C VAL A 48 -8.38 4.21 7.84
N PHE A 49 -9.44 4.88 8.26
CA PHE A 49 -9.43 6.31 8.56
C PHE A 49 -9.96 6.52 9.97
N ALA A 50 -9.42 7.51 10.66
CA ALA A 50 -9.88 7.87 12.00
C ALA A 50 -11.05 8.87 11.92
N LYS A 51 -12.12 8.59 12.67
CA LYS A 51 -13.28 9.48 12.76
C LYS A 51 -13.11 10.58 13.81
N ASP A 52 -12.02 10.54 14.60
CA ASP A 52 -11.79 11.44 15.73
C ASP A 52 -10.30 11.83 15.77
N LYS A 53 -10.03 13.12 15.95
CA LYS A 53 -8.66 13.68 16.01
C LYS A 53 -7.85 13.11 17.17
N LYS A 54 -8.48 12.97 18.34
CA LYS A 54 -7.80 12.44 19.54
C LYS A 54 -7.37 10.98 19.37
N LYS A 55 -8.05 10.25 18.49
CA LYS A 55 -7.79 8.82 18.24
C LYS A 55 -6.89 8.58 17.02
N CYS A 56 -6.62 9.62 16.24
CA CYS A 56 -5.78 9.50 15.06
C CYS A 56 -4.29 9.29 15.40
N GLY A 57 -3.82 9.96 16.45
CA GLY A 57 -2.39 10.04 16.74
C GLY A 57 -1.80 8.95 17.64
N SER A 58 -2.61 8.30 18.46
CA SER A 58 -2.03 7.54 19.59
C SER A 58 -1.98 6.02 19.44
N THR A 59 -2.72 5.44 18.51
CA THR A 59 -2.88 3.98 18.52
C THR A 59 -2.80 3.32 17.15
N ILE A 60 -2.89 4.08 16.07
CA ILE A 60 -2.98 3.52 14.72
C ILE A 60 -1.88 4.07 13.80
N CYS A 61 -1.07 5.02 14.28
CA CYS A 61 -0.03 5.65 13.46
C CYS A 61 1.21 4.74 13.34
N PRO A 62 1.68 4.46 12.11
CA PRO A 62 2.84 3.57 11.91
C PRO A 62 4.12 4.06 12.60
N ASP A 63 4.25 5.37 12.75
CA ASP A 63 5.46 5.96 13.33
C ASP A 63 5.49 5.89 14.88
N ALA A 64 4.39 5.49 15.51
CA ALA A 64 4.30 5.38 16.98
C ALA A 64 4.71 4.01 17.53
N GLY A 65 5.28 3.15 16.72
CA GLY A 65 5.98 1.94 17.18
C GLY A 65 5.12 0.80 17.70
N SER A 66 3.81 0.88 17.67
CA SER A 66 3.01 -0.18 18.28
C SER A 66 1.61 -0.33 17.65
N HIS A 67 1.23 -1.53 17.44
CA HIS A 67 -0.14 -2.00 17.21
C HIS A 67 -0.74 -1.85 15.82
N LEU A 68 0.10 -1.61 14.81
CA LEU A 68 -0.44 -1.52 13.48
C LEU A 68 -0.63 -2.79 12.74
N UNK A 69 -1.76 -2.83 12.13
CA UNK A 69 -1.96 -3.57 11.51
C UNK A 69 -1.06 -3.86 10.66
N LYS A 70 -0.78 -4.75 10.63
CA LYS A 70 0.04 -5.30 9.60
C LYS A 70 -0.69 -5.19 8.27
N ASN A 71 -0.34 -4.23 7.51
CA ASN A 71 -0.82 -4.13 6.14
C ASN A 71 -0.20 -5.26 5.34
N ILE A 72 -1.04 -6.15 4.87
CA ILE A 72 -0.61 -7.23 3.99
C ILE A 72 -1.02 -6.82 2.58
N ILE A 73 -0.05 -6.73 1.69
CA ILE A 73 -0.26 -6.38 0.29
C ILE A 73 0.08 -7.61 -0.54
N MET A 74 -0.75 -7.93 -1.52
CA MET A 74 -0.56 -9.09 -2.38
C MET A 74 -0.32 -8.61 -3.81
N PRO A 75 0.92 -8.51 -4.25
CA PRO A 75 1.21 -8.20 -5.65
C PRO A 75 1.08 -9.43 -6.52
N TRP A 76 0.78 -9.22 -7.77
CA TRP A 76 0.75 -10.24 -8.81
C TRP A 76 1.80 -9.88 -9.84
N TRP A 77 2.82 -10.75 -10.01
CA TRP A 77 3.95 -10.47 -10.90
C TRP A 77 4.29 -11.63 -11.80
N TRP A 78 4.79 -11.30 -12.97
CA TRP A 78 5.32 -12.21 -13.98
C TRP A 78 6.77 -12.58 -13.63
N VAL A 79 6.99 -13.02 -12.40
CA VAL A 79 8.34 -13.36 -11.91
C VAL A 79 8.25 -14.55 -10.96
N LEU A 80 9.16 -15.47 -11.14
CA LEU A 80 9.34 -16.57 -10.20
C LEU A 80 10.25 -16.10 -9.06
N PHE A 81 9.75 -16.17 -7.85
CA PHE A 81 10.51 -15.78 -6.67
C PHE A 81 11.33 -16.93 -6.12
N SER A 82 12.64 -16.73 -6.03
CA SER A 82 13.56 -17.67 -5.39
C SER A 82 14.44 -16.89 -4.41
N PRO A 83 14.46 -17.25 -3.11
CA PRO A 83 13.62 -18.26 -2.46
C PRO A 83 12.14 -17.87 -2.37
N ALA A 84 11.28 -18.85 -2.12
CA ALA A 84 9.82 -18.66 -2.09
C ALA A 84 9.34 -17.76 -0.94
N CYS A 85 10.17 -17.49 0.05
CA CYS A 85 9.86 -16.57 1.14
C CYS A 85 11.14 -15.92 1.67
N GLY A 86 10.97 -14.76 2.28
CA GLY A 86 12.12 -14.03 2.81
C GLY A 86 11.74 -12.72 3.49
N THR A 87 12.75 -12.08 4.04
CA THR A 87 12.67 -10.74 4.58
C THR A 87 13.67 -9.86 3.85
N LEU A 88 13.22 -8.68 3.45
CA LEU A 88 14.06 -7.71 2.76
C LEU A 88 14.19 -6.46 3.62
N GLU A 89 15.41 -6.02 3.80
CA GLU A 89 15.73 -4.77 4.47
C GLU A 89 16.55 -3.90 3.52
N ASN A 90 16.09 -2.68 3.34
CA ASN A 90 16.75 -1.69 2.50
C ASN A 90 16.73 -0.33 3.20
N TYR A 91 17.50 0.60 2.69
CA TYR A 91 17.42 2.00 3.09
C TYR A 91 16.97 2.80 1.89
N LEU A 92 15.87 3.54 2.04
CA LEU A 92 15.25 4.28 0.95
C LEU A 92 15.38 5.78 1.19
N LEU A 93 15.84 6.47 0.17
CA LEU A 93 15.89 7.94 0.13
C LEU A 93 14.87 8.41 -0.91
N ARG A 94 13.99 9.33 -0.50
CA ARG A 94 13.00 9.92 -1.40
C ARG A 94 13.49 11.29 -1.85
N ASP A 95 13.56 11.48 -3.16
CA ASP A 95 13.75 12.80 -3.73
C ASP A 95 12.40 13.52 -3.78
N GLY A 96 12.29 14.60 -3.05
CA GLY A 96 11.06 15.38 -2.98
C GLY A 96 10.69 16.09 -4.29
N LYS A 97 11.69 16.40 -5.13
CA LYS A 97 11.45 17.11 -6.40
C LYS A 97 10.91 16.19 -7.47
N SER A 98 11.57 15.07 -7.70
CA SER A 98 11.16 14.09 -8.71
C SER A 98 10.06 13.14 -8.23
N ASN A 99 9.81 13.09 -6.91
CA ASN A 99 8.89 12.14 -6.27
C ASN A 99 9.27 10.67 -6.57
N VAL A 100 10.56 10.41 -6.63
CA VAL A 100 11.14 9.08 -6.85
C VAL A 100 11.87 8.65 -5.59
N SER A 101 11.83 7.36 -5.27
CA SER A 101 12.66 6.79 -4.21
C SER A 101 13.84 6.04 -4.82
N SER A 102 14.90 5.85 -4.06
CA SER A 102 16.04 5.04 -4.46
C SER A 102 16.56 4.24 -3.28
N VAL A 103 17.13 3.08 -3.55
CA VAL A 103 17.84 2.30 -2.54
C VAL A 103 19.24 2.92 -2.40
N VAL A 104 19.61 3.21 -1.17
CA VAL A 104 20.89 3.88 -0.85
C VAL A 104 21.58 3.15 0.31
N PRO A 105 22.89 3.37 0.52
CA PRO A 105 23.55 2.84 1.71
C PRO A 105 22.92 3.35 3.01
N LYS A 106 23.05 2.56 4.06
CA LYS A 106 22.47 2.81 5.38
C LYS A 106 22.84 4.21 5.92
N ASP A 107 24.07 4.61 5.71
CA ASP A 107 24.62 5.83 6.29
C ASP A 107 24.33 7.09 5.44
N THR A 108 23.54 6.97 4.39
CA THR A 108 23.15 8.13 3.56
C THR A 108 22.22 9.04 4.35
N THR A 109 22.57 10.32 4.41
CA THR A 109 21.79 11.34 5.12
C THR A 109 20.34 11.37 4.58
N GLY A 110 19.36 11.24 5.48
CA GLY A 110 17.94 11.24 5.12
C GLY A 110 17.39 9.88 4.69
N ALA A 111 18.22 8.87 4.59
CA ALA A 111 17.79 7.52 4.27
C ALA A 111 16.91 6.95 5.40
N LYS A 112 15.85 6.22 5.03
CA LYS A 112 14.93 5.63 6.00
C LYS A 112 14.89 4.11 5.83
N ARG A 113 15.05 3.40 6.93
CA ARG A 113 14.94 1.93 6.96
C ARG A 113 13.59 1.49 6.43
N ALA A 114 13.61 0.50 5.54
CA ALA A 114 12.44 -0.09 4.90
C ALA A 114 12.55 -1.62 5.05
N GLU A 115 11.55 -2.22 5.68
CA GLU A 115 11.54 -3.64 5.96
C GLU A 115 10.21 -4.26 5.57
N LEU A 116 10.27 -5.38 4.86
CA LEU A 116 9.10 -6.19 4.52
C LEU A 116 9.47 -7.67 4.55
N SER A 117 8.49 -8.52 4.77
CA SER A 117 8.64 -9.95 4.52
C SER A 117 7.69 -10.36 3.40
N TYR A 118 8.06 -11.41 2.67
CA TYR A 118 7.25 -11.92 1.57
C TYR A 118 7.17 -13.44 1.60
N LYS A 119 6.09 -13.97 1.02
CA LYS A 119 5.90 -15.40 0.84
C LYS A 119 5.14 -15.62 -0.47
N THR A 120 5.67 -16.49 -1.33
CA THR A 120 4.97 -16.95 -2.52
C THR A 120 3.80 -17.82 -2.09
N VAL A 121 2.61 -17.46 -2.52
CA VAL A 121 1.35 -18.17 -2.21
C VAL A 121 1.05 -19.19 -3.30
N LYS A 122 1.28 -18.80 -4.55
CA LYS A 122 1.00 -19.64 -5.73
C LYS A 122 2.01 -19.30 -6.83
N THR A 123 2.51 -20.31 -7.49
CA THR A 123 3.39 -20.16 -8.65
C THR A 123 2.68 -20.73 -9.88
N MET A 124 2.78 -20.04 -10.98
CA MET A 124 2.35 -20.46 -12.30
C MET A 124 3.58 -20.48 -13.22
N GLU A 125 3.39 -20.89 -14.46
CA GLU A 125 4.53 -21.06 -15.40
C GLU A 125 5.42 -19.82 -15.49
N ASP A 126 4.81 -18.64 -15.55
CA ASP A 126 5.49 -17.36 -15.82
C ASP A 126 5.33 -16.32 -14.71
N ARG A 127 4.62 -16.64 -13.64
CA ARG A 127 4.28 -15.64 -12.62
C ARG A 127 4.08 -16.23 -11.24
N SER A 128 4.16 -15.38 -10.22
CA SER A 128 3.91 -15.76 -8.84
C SER A 128 2.91 -14.82 -8.17
N LEU A 129 2.03 -15.42 -7.38
CA LEU A 129 1.19 -14.66 -6.44
C LEU A 129 1.96 -14.57 -5.12
N VAL A 130 2.25 -13.36 -4.69
CA VAL A 130 3.13 -13.13 -3.55
C VAL A 130 2.40 -12.33 -2.47
N ARG A 131 2.40 -12.86 -1.27
CA ARG A 131 1.93 -12.14 -0.08
C ARG A 131 3.09 -11.33 0.50
N ILE A 132 2.85 -10.06 0.75
CA ILE A 132 3.84 -9.17 1.33
C ILE A 132 3.31 -8.61 2.64
N GLN A 133 4.11 -8.67 3.67
CA GLN A 133 3.82 -8.04 4.95
C GLN A 133 4.77 -6.86 5.15
N LEU A 134 4.23 -5.67 5.16
CA LEU A 134 5.01 -4.46 5.39
C LEU A 134 5.23 -4.26 6.89
N LYS A 135 6.49 -4.19 7.32
CA LYS A 135 6.86 -3.79 8.68
C LYS A 135 7.07 -2.27 8.75
N THR A 136 7.38 -1.66 7.61
CA THR A 136 7.48 -0.20 7.45
C THR A 136 6.65 0.22 6.23
N GLY A 137 6.27 1.50 6.14
CA GLY A 137 5.47 2.02 5.03
C GLY A 137 6.17 3.19 4.33
N ARG A 138 7.25 2.92 3.60
CA ARG A 138 7.97 3.96 2.86
C ARG A 138 7.36 4.15 1.47
N HIS A 139 7.60 5.31 0.89
CA HIS A 139 7.13 5.67 -0.44
C HIS A 139 7.65 4.66 -1.48
N HIS A 140 6.75 4.05 -2.23
CA HIS A 140 7.03 3.02 -3.24
C HIS A 140 7.90 1.86 -2.71
N GLN A 141 7.80 1.53 -1.42
CA GLN A 141 8.69 0.57 -0.76
C GLN A 141 8.76 -0.77 -1.50
N ILE A 142 7.60 -1.33 -1.85
CA ILE A 142 7.53 -2.64 -2.50
C ILE A 142 8.32 -2.63 -3.81
N ALA A 143 8.12 -1.59 -4.63
CA ALA A 143 8.77 -1.46 -5.94
C ALA A 143 10.29 -1.38 -5.85
N TYR A 144 10.81 -0.78 -4.79
CA TYR A 144 12.27 -0.62 -4.64
C TYR A 144 12.91 -1.73 -3.80
N SER A 145 12.16 -2.40 -2.92
CA SER A 145 12.72 -3.44 -2.07
C SER A 145 12.79 -4.80 -2.77
N LEU A 146 11.86 -5.09 -3.68
CA LEU A 146 11.89 -6.38 -4.38
C LEU A 146 12.97 -6.37 -5.47
N PRO A 147 13.68 -7.50 -5.63
CA PRO A 147 14.86 -7.55 -6.52
C PRO A 147 14.53 -7.75 -8.01
N THR A 148 13.43 -7.19 -8.46
CA THR A 148 12.98 -7.35 -9.84
C THR A 148 12.86 -6.00 -10.54
N PRO A 149 13.66 -5.76 -11.60
CA PRO A 149 13.63 -4.48 -12.30
C PRO A 149 12.28 -4.17 -12.96
N ASP A 150 11.53 -5.20 -13.34
CA ASP A 150 10.23 -5.03 -13.99
C ASP A 150 9.17 -4.41 -13.08
N ILE A 151 9.27 -4.64 -11.77
CA ILE A 151 8.38 -4.01 -10.79
C ILE A 151 8.61 -2.50 -10.75
N ARG A 152 9.88 -2.09 -10.78
CA ARG A 152 10.22 -0.67 -10.82
C ARG A 152 9.60 0.00 -12.03
N SER A 153 9.71 -0.63 -13.19
CA SER A 153 9.19 -0.07 -14.44
C SER A 153 7.66 0.00 -14.45
N SER A 154 6.95 -0.99 -13.89
CA SER A 154 5.48 -0.97 -13.84
C SER A 154 4.92 0.02 -12.81
N VAL A 155 5.61 0.22 -11.69
CA VAL A 155 5.20 1.21 -10.68
C VAL A 155 5.61 2.63 -11.06
N ILE A 156 6.80 2.77 -11.67
CA ILE A 156 7.37 4.08 -12.03
C ILE A 156 6.82 4.59 -13.37
N LYS A 157 6.54 3.71 -14.31
CA LYS A 157 5.80 4.09 -15.53
C LYS A 157 4.35 4.41 -15.15
N LYS A 158 4.23 5.42 -14.38
CA LYS A 158 3.03 5.91 -13.73
C LYS A 158 1.88 6.19 -14.70
N TYR A 159 2.11 6.11 -16.01
CA TYR A 159 1.15 6.61 -16.96
C TYR A 159 1.29 6.04 -18.40
N GLY A 160 1.96 4.93 -18.57
CA GLY A 160 2.09 4.30 -19.89
C GLY A 160 0.86 3.50 -20.32
N ARG A 161 -0.34 4.02 -20.07
CA ARG A 161 -1.59 3.33 -20.39
C ARG A 161 -1.78 2.99 -21.86
N ASN A 162 -0.99 3.64 -22.73
CA ASN A 162 -1.09 3.44 -24.19
C ASN A 162 0.11 2.69 -24.76
N THR A 163 0.95 2.07 -23.93
CA THR A 163 2.08 1.29 -24.43
C THR A 163 1.63 -0.15 -24.70
N PRO A 164 1.87 -0.69 -25.91
CA PRO A 164 1.59 -2.10 -26.16
C PRO A 164 2.29 -2.98 -25.12
N GLY A 165 1.56 -3.95 -24.59
CA GLY A 165 2.08 -4.82 -23.52
C GLY A 165 1.94 -4.25 -22.12
N TYR A 166 1.23 -3.14 -21.91
CA TYR A 166 0.97 -2.62 -20.57
C TYR A 166 0.19 -3.64 -19.73
N LEU A 167 0.78 -4.03 -18.61
CA LEU A 167 0.13 -4.89 -17.65
C LEU A 167 -0.37 -4.03 -16.48
N PRO A 168 -1.63 -4.18 -16.08
CA PRO A 168 -2.14 -3.43 -14.93
C PRO A 168 -1.37 -3.80 -13.66
N LEU A 169 -1.19 -2.83 -12.78
CA LEU A 169 -0.50 -3.06 -11.51
C LEU A 169 -1.32 -4.02 -10.63
N GLY A 170 -0.81 -5.22 -10.43
CA GLY A 170 -1.43 -6.24 -9.61
C GLY A 170 -1.07 -6.09 -8.14
N LEU A 171 -1.44 -4.98 -7.51
CA LEU A 171 -1.14 -4.71 -6.11
C LEU A 171 -2.43 -4.41 -5.35
N CYS A 172 -2.66 -5.15 -4.27
CA CYS A 172 -3.87 -4.99 -3.46
C CYS A 172 -3.55 -5.04 -1.97
N SER A 173 -4.02 -4.06 -1.21
CA SER A 173 -4.03 -4.10 0.26
C SER A 173 -5.23 -4.93 0.70
N TYR A 174 -5.12 -6.25 0.60
CA TYR A 174 -6.26 -7.13 0.78
C TYR A 174 -6.61 -7.41 2.24
N HIS A 175 -5.69 -7.18 3.16
CA HIS A 175 -5.87 -7.48 4.58
C HIS A 175 -5.29 -6.36 5.43
N ILE A 176 -6.04 -5.93 6.42
CA ILE A 176 -5.56 -4.99 7.43
C ILE A 176 -6.03 -5.43 8.81
N GLY A 177 -5.12 -5.47 9.77
CA GLY A 177 -5.43 -5.79 11.15
C GLY A 177 -4.84 -4.76 12.10
N PHE A 178 -5.60 -4.40 13.12
CA PHE A 178 -5.14 -3.44 14.13
C PHE A 178 -5.89 -3.65 15.46
N ILE A 179 -5.38 -3.05 16.51
CA ILE A 179 -6.08 -3.00 17.81
C ILE A 179 -6.96 -1.75 17.81
N HIS A 180 -8.25 -1.95 17.99
CA HIS A 180 -9.20 -0.84 17.98
C HIS A 180 -8.91 0.10 19.17
N PRO A 181 -8.74 1.42 18.93
CA PRO A 181 -8.23 2.32 19.98
C PRO A 181 -9.15 2.47 21.20
N VAL A 182 -10.44 2.24 21.03
CA VAL A 182 -11.42 2.36 22.12
C VAL A 182 -11.68 1.01 22.80
N THR A 183 -12.08 0.01 22.01
CA THR A 183 -12.47 -1.30 22.56
C THR A 183 -11.29 -2.19 22.91
N LYS A 184 -10.07 -1.84 22.46
CA LYS A 184 -8.84 -2.62 22.65
C LYS A 184 -8.90 -4.02 22.03
N LYS A 185 -9.93 -4.34 21.30
CA LYS A 185 -10.05 -5.62 20.60
C LYS A 185 -9.29 -5.59 19.28
N LYS A 186 -8.77 -6.77 18.91
CA LYS A 186 -8.17 -6.94 17.56
C LYS A 186 -9.29 -6.92 16.53
N VAL A 187 -9.10 -6.12 15.49
CA VAL A 187 -10.03 -6.00 14.36
C VAL A 187 -9.28 -6.34 13.08
N VAL A 188 -9.92 -7.12 12.23
CA VAL A 188 -9.36 -7.54 10.94
C VAL A 188 -10.40 -7.29 9.86
N TYR A 189 -9.96 -6.74 8.75
CA TYR A 189 -10.76 -6.57 7.54
C TYR A 189 -10.02 -7.19 6.36
N GLU A 190 -10.74 -7.94 5.57
CA GLU A 190 -10.21 -8.59 4.36
C GLU A 190 -11.14 -8.35 3.18
N ILE A 191 -10.55 -8.27 1.99
CA ILE A 191 -11.27 -8.22 0.72
C ILE A 191 -10.62 -9.19 -0.25
N THR A 192 -11.40 -9.68 -1.20
CA THR A 192 -10.86 -10.39 -2.35
C THR A 192 -10.41 -9.35 -3.40
N PRO A 193 -9.17 -9.42 -3.88
CA PRO A 193 -8.74 -8.53 -4.97
C PRO A 193 -9.63 -8.70 -6.20
N SER A 194 -9.99 -7.60 -6.85
CA SER A 194 -10.92 -7.61 -7.99
C SER A 194 -10.40 -6.87 -9.21
N GLY A 195 -9.26 -6.20 -9.10
CA GLY A 195 -8.64 -5.50 -10.22
C GLY A 195 -8.29 -6.44 -11.37
N ALA A 196 -8.14 -5.88 -12.58
CA ALA A 196 -7.91 -6.66 -13.80
C ALA A 196 -6.72 -7.63 -13.69
N ALA A 197 -5.68 -7.26 -12.94
CA ALA A 197 -4.51 -8.11 -12.73
C ALA A 197 -4.82 -9.37 -11.89
N PHE A 198 -5.95 -9.40 -11.19
CA PHE A 198 -6.32 -10.49 -10.31
C PHE A 198 -7.43 -11.40 -10.87
N GLN A 199 -8.04 -11.02 -11.99
CA GLN A 199 -9.18 -11.76 -12.56
C GLN A 199 -8.85 -13.20 -12.97
N GLN A 200 -7.58 -13.47 -13.26
CA GLN A 200 -7.12 -14.80 -13.66
C GLN A 200 -6.58 -15.64 -12.50
N VAL A 201 -6.83 -15.18 -11.26
CA VAL A 201 -6.30 -15.86 -10.06
C VAL A 201 -7.44 -16.61 -9.36
N SER A 202 -7.29 -17.93 -9.24
CA SER A 202 -8.11 -18.72 -8.33
C SER A 202 -7.53 -18.57 -6.91
N TYR A 203 -8.34 -18.15 -5.98
CA TYR A 203 -7.95 -17.95 -4.58
C TYR A 203 -8.26 -19.16 -3.70
N GLU A 204 -8.56 -20.32 -4.32
CA GLU A 204 -8.78 -21.57 -3.62
C GLU A 204 -7.50 -22.16 -3.03
#